data_774dcbc5b06fc0cd412a869b0b974745
#
_entry.id   774dcbc5b06fc0cd412a869b0b974745
#
_cell.length_a   1.000
_cell.length_b   1.000
_cell.length_c   1.000
_cell.angle_alpha   90.00
_cell.angle_beta   90.00
_cell.angle_gamma   90.00
#
_symmetry.space_group_name_H-M   'P 1'
#
loop_
_entity.id
_entity.type
_entity.pdbx_description
1 polymer ?
#
loop_
_entity_poly.entity_id
_entity_poly.type
_entity_poly.pdbx_seq_one_letter_code
_entity_poly.pdbx_strand_id
1 'polypeptide(L)'
;FEENRHLVSEWMKGVIDARGIVEKISLCYGYSADILSEDLAESCRNMEFVSEEVLPLIQELRRNGVRCVIATDNMDMFARYTVPALKLIEYFDDILVSFDKGLLKFDVKNDAIPFFDGYLMENNLSYKDVVLIDDRIDTSGTYEKQGFDILQVFGPDDFVGKLKQLAGGATGIGIG
;
A
#
# COMPACT_ATOMS: atom_id res chain seq x y z
N PHE A 1 -19.49 10.97 9.81
CA PHE A 1 -18.28 10.48 9.08
C PHE A 1 -17.32 11.61 8.74
N GLU A 2 -17.78 12.80 8.33
CA GLU A 2 -16.88 13.92 7.96
C GLU A 2 -16.09 14.48 9.15
N GLU A 3 -16.70 14.56 10.32
CA GLU A 3 -16.07 15.08 11.55
C GLU A 3 -14.86 14.26 12.02
N ASN A 4 -14.75 13.00 11.61
CA ASN A 4 -13.72 12.07 12.06
C ASN A 4 -12.69 11.70 10.97
N ARG A 5 -12.71 12.35 9.81
CA ARG A 5 -11.72 12.07 8.73
C ARG A 5 -10.27 12.27 9.16
N HIS A 6 -10.03 13.23 10.07
CA HIS A 6 -8.69 13.47 10.61
C HIS A 6 -8.17 12.25 11.38
N LEU A 7 -9.04 11.52 12.10
CA LEU A 7 -8.66 10.31 12.85
C LEU A 7 -8.18 9.19 11.94
N VAL A 8 -8.77 9.07 10.74
CA VAL A 8 -8.31 8.08 9.75
C VAL A 8 -6.89 8.41 9.28
N SER A 9 -6.61 9.68 8.98
CA SER A 9 -5.27 10.12 8.59
C SER A 9 -4.25 9.96 9.72
N GLU A 10 -4.63 10.29 10.96
CA GLU A 10 -3.79 10.08 12.14
C GLU A 10 -3.48 8.60 12.36
N TRP A 11 -4.47 7.74 12.15
CA TRP A 11 -4.31 6.29 12.27
C TRP A 11 -3.39 5.73 11.18
N MET A 12 -3.61 6.11 9.91
CA MET A 12 -2.72 5.71 8.82
C MET A 12 -1.28 6.20 9.00
N LYS A 13 -1.06 7.30 9.74
CA LYS A 13 0.28 7.83 10.04
C LYS A 13 0.86 7.36 11.37
N GLY A 14 0.22 6.42 12.05
CA GLY A 14 0.71 5.88 13.31
C GLY A 14 0.68 6.88 14.49
N VAL A 15 -0.03 8.00 14.37
CA VAL A 15 -0.24 8.95 15.47
C VAL A 15 -1.16 8.37 16.53
N ILE A 16 -2.12 7.55 16.10
CA ILE A 16 -3.00 6.74 16.95
C ILE A 16 -3.04 5.32 16.39
N ASP A 17 -3.10 4.33 17.25
CA ASP A 17 -3.24 2.92 16.85
C ASP A 17 -4.71 2.44 16.88
N ALA A 18 -4.94 1.20 16.48
CA ALA A 18 -6.28 0.58 16.50
C ALA A 18 -6.94 0.63 17.88
N ARG A 19 -6.16 0.44 18.94
CA ARG A 19 -6.66 0.49 20.32
C ARG A 19 -7.20 1.88 20.65
N GLY A 20 -6.44 2.92 20.33
CA GLY A 20 -6.86 4.30 20.58
C GLY A 20 -8.11 4.70 19.77
N ILE A 21 -8.25 4.19 18.54
CA ILE A 21 -9.45 4.37 17.72
C ILE A 21 -10.66 3.67 18.34
N VAL A 22 -10.50 2.41 18.74
CA VAL A 22 -11.55 1.62 19.39
C VAL A 22 -12.02 2.27 20.69
N GLU A 23 -11.08 2.73 21.54
CA GLU A 23 -11.41 3.43 22.78
C GLU A 23 -12.23 4.71 22.52
N LYS A 24 -11.86 5.51 21.51
CA LYS A 24 -12.62 6.70 21.11
C LYS A 24 -14.04 6.35 20.63
N ILE A 25 -14.19 5.35 19.78
CA ILE A 25 -15.50 4.90 19.27
C ILE A 25 -16.36 4.38 20.43
N SER A 26 -15.79 3.54 21.29
CA SER A 26 -16.45 2.98 22.45
C SER A 26 -17.01 4.09 23.37
N LEU A 27 -16.20 5.09 23.68
CA LEU A 27 -16.61 6.23 24.51
C LEU A 27 -17.69 7.07 23.86
N CYS A 28 -17.61 7.32 22.53
CA CYS A 28 -18.56 8.17 21.83
C CYS A 28 -19.93 7.51 21.61
N TYR A 29 -19.96 6.21 21.37
CA TYR A 29 -21.16 5.51 20.91
C TYR A 29 -21.62 4.40 21.85
N GLY A 30 -20.91 4.11 22.93
CA GLY A 30 -21.30 3.11 23.94
C GLY A 30 -21.11 1.66 23.48
N TYR A 31 -20.35 1.39 22.42
CA TYR A 31 -20.03 0.04 21.99
C TYR A 31 -18.96 -0.60 22.88
N SER A 32 -18.99 -1.93 23.00
CA SER A 32 -17.91 -2.65 23.69
C SER A 32 -16.59 -2.54 22.90
N ALA A 33 -15.54 -2.13 23.56
CA ALA A 33 -14.21 -2.03 22.97
C ALA A 33 -13.69 -3.40 22.50
N ASP A 34 -13.97 -4.46 23.26
CA ASP A 34 -13.55 -5.83 22.92
C ASP A 34 -14.25 -6.32 21.64
N ILE A 35 -15.57 -6.07 21.52
CA ILE A 35 -16.32 -6.44 20.32
C ILE A 35 -15.79 -5.67 19.11
N LEU A 36 -15.63 -4.36 19.20
CA LEU A 36 -15.11 -3.54 18.12
C LEU A 36 -13.70 -3.98 17.69
N SER A 37 -12.85 -4.34 18.64
CA SER A 37 -11.49 -4.81 18.35
C SER A 37 -11.51 -6.13 17.59
N GLU A 38 -12.38 -7.08 17.98
CA GLU A 38 -12.48 -8.36 17.29
C GLU A 38 -13.11 -8.22 15.91
N ASP A 39 -14.17 -7.42 15.77
CA ASP A 39 -14.81 -7.14 14.47
C ASP A 39 -13.83 -6.51 13.47
N LEU A 40 -12.98 -5.57 13.93
CA LEU A 40 -11.91 -4.99 13.11
C LEU A 40 -10.87 -6.04 12.71
N ALA A 41 -10.43 -6.86 13.67
CA ALA A 41 -9.45 -7.90 13.41
C ALA A 41 -10.00 -8.96 12.44
N GLU A 42 -11.25 -9.36 12.61
CA GLU A 42 -11.93 -10.31 11.70
C GLU A 42 -12.07 -9.71 10.30
N SER A 43 -12.50 -8.47 10.19
CA SER A 43 -12.58 -7.78 8.89
C SER A 43 -11.24 -7.77 8.16
N CYS A 44 -10.13 -7.53 8.88
CA CYS A 44 -8.79 -7.54 8.29
C CYS A 44 -8.33 -8.96 7.90
N ARG A 45 -8.69 -9.98 8.67
CA ARG A 45 -8.37 -11.40 8.34
C ARG A 45 -9.14 -11.90 7.12
N ASN A 46 -10.35 -11.37 6.90
CA ASN A 46 -11.26 -11.78 5.82
C ASN A 46 -11.06 -10.94 4.54
N MET A 47 -10.01 -10.14 4.44
CA MET A 47 -9.66 -9.47 3.19
C MET A 47 -9.24 -10.48 2.13
N GLU A 48 -9.59 -10.19 0.88
CA GLU A 48 -9.30 -11.04 -0.26
C GLU A 48 -8.61 -10.23 -1.36
N PHE A 49 -7.90 -10.92 -2.25
CA PHE A 49 -7.40 -10.31 -3.47
C PHE A 49 -8.56 -9.98 -4.42
N VAL A 50 -8.43 -8.89 -5.14
CA VAL A 50 -9.43 -8.44 -6.13
C VAL A 50 -9.60 -9.43 -7.30
N SER A 51 -8.65 -10.34 -7.50
CA SER A 51 -8.67 -11.41 -8.50
C SER A 51 -7.69 -12.51 -8.13
N GLU A 52 -8.02 -13.76 -8.45
CA GLU A 52 -7.13 -14.92 -8.32
C GLU A 52 -5.89 -14.82 -9.23
N GLU A 53 -5.94 -14.01 -10.28
CA GLU A 53 -4.83 -13.80 -11.20
C GLU A 53 -3.68 -12.97 -10.61
N VAL A 54 -3.92 -12.20 -9.55
CA VAL A 54 -2.93 -11.25 -8.99
C VAL A 54 -1.66 -11.98 -8.56
N LEU A 55 -1.78 -13.00 -7.73
CA LEU A 55 -0.60 -13.71 -7.21
C LEU A 55 0.22 -14.43 -8.30
N PRO A 56 -0.38 -15.16 -9.26
CA PRO A 56 0.35 -15.70 -10.40
C PRO A 56 1.15 -14.65 -11.18
N LEU A 57 0.55 -13.47 -11.43
CA LEU A 57 1.21 -12.37 -12.16
C LEU A 57 2.36 -11.76 -11.36
N ILE A 58 2.19 -11.56 -10.05
CA ILE A 58 3.28 -11.11 -9.16
C ILE A 58 4.45 -12.13 -9.19
N GLN A 59 4.16 -13.42 -9.11
CA GLN A 59 5.19 -14.45 -9.20
C GLN A 59 5.90 -14.47 -10.56
N GLU A 60 5.19 -14.18 -11.65
CA GLU A 60 5.78 -14.07 -12.98
C GLU A 60 6.72 -12.87 -13.07
N LEU A 61 6.29 -11.69 -12.61
CA LEU A 61 7.14 -10.51 -12.52
C LEU A 61 8.42 -10.79 -11.72
N ARG A 62 8.30 -11.40 -10.54
CA ARG A 62 9.45 -11.76 -9.70
C ARG A 62 10.40 -12.74 -10.39
N ARG A 63 9.88 -13.76 -11.10
CA ARG A 63 10.70 -14.69 -11.92
C ARG A 63 11.45 -13.97 -13.03
N ASN A 64 10.90 -12.89 -13.55
CA ASN A 64 11.53 -12.03 -14.56
C ASN A 64 12.49 -10.98 -13.96
N GLY A 65 12.79 -11.08 -12.65
CA GLY A 65 13.73 -10.20 -11.96
C GLY A 65 13.13 -8.86 -11.51
N VAL A 66 11.82 -8.66 -11.62
CA VAL A 66 11.14 -7.47 -11.11
C VAL A 66 10.91 -7.63 -9.60
N ARG A 67 11.34 -6.66 -8.82
CA ARG A 67 11.04 -6.59 -7.39
C ARG A 67 9.61 -6.09 -7.19
N CYS A 68 8.76 -6.87 -6.55
CA CYS A 68 7.36 -6.55 -6.29
C CYS A 68 7.18 -6.14 -4.83
N VAL A 69 6.74 -4.90 -4.61
CA VAL A 69 6.60 -4.31 -3.27
C VAL A 69 5.18 -3.80 -3.07
N ILE A 70 4.60 -4.05 -1.90
CA ILE A 70 3.35 -3.40 -1.50
C ILE A 70 3.69 -2.04 -0.89
N ALA A 71 3.09 -0.97 -1.42
CA ALA A 71 3.12 0.37 -0.85
C ALA A 71 1.69 0.81 -0.55
N THR A 72 1.34 0.96 0.74
CA THR A 72 -0.05 1.17 1.14
C THR A 72 -0.23 2.24 2.20
N ASP A 73 -1.21 3.12 1.99
CA ASP A 73 -1.74 3.98 3.04
C ASP A 73 -2.70 3.15 3.88
N ASN A 74 -2.20 2.58 4.99
CA ASN A 74 -2.96 1.67 5.81
C ASN A 74 -2.58 1.76 7.29
N MET A 75 -3.39 1.15 8.14
CA MET A 75 -3.30 1.16 9.59
C MET A 75 -2.49 -0.04 10.10
N ASP A 76 -2.17 -0.04 11.42
CA ASP A 76 -1.48 -1.15 12.11
C ASP A 76 -2.21 -2.50 11.94
N MET A 77 -3.53 -2.48 11.81
CA MET A 77 -4.37 -3.67 11.61
C MET A 77 -4.02 -4.43 10.33
N PHE A 78 -3.63 -3.73 9.25
CA PHE A 78 -3.19 -4.35 8.00
C PHE A 78 -1.95 -5.23 8.22
N ALA A 79 -0.91 -4.68 8.81
CA ALA A 79 0.32 -5.42 9.07
C ALA A 79 0.10 -6.57 10.07
N ARG A 80 -0.77 -6.36 11.07
CA ARG A 80 -1.02 -7.32 12.13
C ARG A 80 -1.91 -8.49 11.71
N TYR A 81 -2.91 -8.27 10.85
CA TYR A 81 -3.92 -9.28 10.53
C TYR A 81 -4.01 -9.62 9.04
N THR A 82 -4.01 -8.63 8.13
CA THR A 82 -4.16 -8.90 6.69
C THR A 82 -2.89 -9.52 6.10
N VAL A 83 -1.71 -8.98 6.43
CA VAL A 83 -0.44 -9.50 5.93
C VAL A 83 -0.26 -10.98 6.22
N PRO A 84 -0.45 -11.48 7.47
CA PRO A 84 -0.34 -12.91 7.74
C PRO A 84 -1.50 -13.73 7.18
N ALA A 85 -2.74 -13.22 7.16
CA ALA A 85 -3.90 -13.95 6.64
C ALA A 85 -3.76 -14.26 5.14
N LEU A 86 -3.28 -13.28 4.37
CA LEU A 86 -3.02 -13.41 2.93
C LEU A 86 -1.60 -13.91 2.61
N LYS A 87 -0.77 -14.15 3.62
CA LYS A 87 0.64 -14.57 3.48
C LYS A 87 1.45 -13.66 2.55
N LEU A 88 1.21 -12.35 2.61
CA LEU A 88 1.77 -11.39 1.66
C LEU A 88 3.30 -11.43 1.59
N ILE A 89 3.98 -11.72 2.72
CA ILE A 89 5.45 -11.84 2.78
C ILE A 89 6.01 -12.98 1.93
N GLU A 90 5.19 -13.98 1.54
CA GLU A 90 5.64 -15.07 0.66
C GLU A 90 5.66 -14.64 -0.82
N TYR A 91 4.84 -13.65 -1.17
CA TYR A 91 4.63 -13.22 -2.55
C TYR A 91 5.32 -11.90 -2.91
N PHE A 92 5.52 -11.03 -1.95
CA PHE A 92 6.11 -9.71 -2.15
C PHE A 92 7.50 -9.61 -1.51
N ASP A 93 8.37 -8.82 -2.13
CA ASP A 93 9.75 -8.65 -1.68
C ASP A 93 9.85 -7.68 -0.49
N ASP A 94 8.85 -6.79 -0.35
CA ASP A 94 8.73 -5.89 0.80
C ASP A 94 7.31 -5.35 0.95
N ILE A 95 6.99 -4.79 2.11
CA ILE A 95 5.69 -4.18 2.43
C ILE A 95 5.91 -2.86 3.15
N LEU A 96 5.61 -1.76 2.46
CA LEU A 96 5.72 -0.40 2.98
C LEU A 96 4.35 0.09 3.45
N VAL A 97 4.17 0.26 4.75
CA VAL A 97 2.91 0.70 5.35
C VAL A 97 3.06 2.11 5.89
N SER A 98 2.10 2.98 5.59
CA SER A 98 2.12 4.37 6.05
C SER A 98 2.13 4.51 7.57
N PHE A 99 1.47 3.61 8.29
CA PHE A 99 1.48 3.56 9.75
C PHE A 99 2.90 3.47 10.32
N ASP A 100 3.71 2.55 9.79
CA ASP A 100 5.08 2.33 10.26
C ASP A 100 6.03 3.47 9.86
N LYS A 101 5.75 4.12 8.74
CA LYS A 101 6.56 5.22 8.21
C LYS A 101 6.19 6.58 8.79
N GLY A 102 5.00 6.74 9.38
CA GLY A 102 4.48 8.03 9.82
C GLY A 102 4.14 9.00 8.68
N LEU A 103 4.03 8.50 7.44
CA LEU A 103 3.89 9.26 6.20
C LEU A 103 2.90 8.57 5.27
N LEU A 104 2.08 9.35 4.56
CA LEU A 104 1.27 8.81 3.47
C LEU A 104 2.07 8.76 2.16
N LYS A 105 1.69 7.88 1.24
CA LYS A 105 2.33 7.73 -0.08
C LYS A 105 2.45 9.06 -0.83
N PHE A 106 1.40 9.86 -0.80
CA PHE A 106 1.35 11.14 -1.51
C PHE A 106 1.71 12.36 -0.64
N ASP A 107 2.32 12.16 0.52
CA ASP A 107 2.93 13.26 1.28
C ASP A 107 4.20 13.72 0.54
N VAL A 108 4.21 14.99 0.10
CA VAL A 108 5.34 15.61 -0.59
C VAL A 108 6.00 16.64 0.34
N LYS A 109 7.33 16.66 0.38
CA LYS A 109 8.08 17.62 1.17
C LYS A 109 9.33 18.08 0.40
N ASN A 110 9.41 19.36 0.07
CA ASN A 110 10.55 19.96 -0.67
C ASN A 110 10.86 19.21 -1.98
N ASP A 111 9.85 18.93 -2.79
CA ASP A 111 9.93 18.14 -4.01
C ASP A 111 10.42 16.68 -3.81
N ALA A 112 10.52 16.19 -2.58
CA ALA A 112 10.82 14.80 -2.26
C ALA A 112 9.53 14.02 -1.92
N ILE A 113 9.59 12.69 -2.03
CA ILE A 113 8.50 11.78 -1.72
C ILE A 113 8.96 10.87 -0.56
N PRO A 114 8.95 11.41 0.68
CA PRO A 114 9.65 10.80 1.80
C PRO A 114 9.15 9.40 2.17
N PHE A 115 7.94 9.03 1.73
CA PHE A 115 7.41 7.68 1.91
C PHE A 115 8.30 6.62 1.23
N PHE A 116 8.87 6.93 0.05
CA PHE A 116 9.70 6.00 -0.72
C PHE A 116 11.20 6.21 -0.54
N ASP A 117 11.65 7.41 -0.16
CA ASP A 117 13.06 7.79 -0.15
C ASP A 117 13.97 6.80 0.58
N GLY A 118 13.60 6.41 1.80
CA GLY A 118 14.40 5.49 2.59
C GLY A 118 14.56 4.13 1.92
N TYR A 119 13.45 3.59 1.41
CA TYR A 119 13.44 2.30 0.71
C TYR A 119 14.28 2.32 -0.57
N LEU A 120 14.13 3.35 -1.38
CA LEU A 120 14.88 3.50 -2.63
C LEU A 120 16.38 3.61 -2.36
N MET A 121 16.78 4.43 -1.38
CA MET A 121 18.17 4.60 -0.99
C MET A 121 18.79 3.30 -0.49
N GLU A 122 18.11 2.56 0.39
CA GLU A 122 18.58 1.28 0.93
C GLU A 122 18.77 0.21 -0.15
N ASN A 123 18.00 0.29 -1.23
CA ASN A 123 18.04 -0.65 -2.34
C ASN A 123 18.84 -0.15 -3.55
N ASN A 124 19.54 1.01 -3.46
CA ASN A 124 20.26 1.67 -4.54
C ASN A 124 19.38 1.91 -5.78
N LEU A 125 18.12 2.28 -5.57
CA LEU A 125 17.15 2.62 -6.61
C LEU A 125 16.91 4.13 -6.64
N SER A 126 16.51 4.61 -7.81
CA SER A 126 15.96 5.94 -8.02
C SER A 126 14.47 5.89 -8.35
N TYR A 127 13.80 7.02 -8.34
CA TYR A 127 12.39 7.09 -8.73
C TYR A 127 12.11 6.56 -10.16
N LYS A 128 13.09 6.68 -11.07
CA LYS A 128 12.99 6.23 -12.46
C LYS A 128 13.03 4.70 -12.61
N ASP A 129 13.47 4.02 -11.57
CA ASP A 129 13.54 2.55 -11.55
C ASP A 129 12.25 1.92 -11.03
N VAL A 130 11.21 2.75 -10.76
CA VAL A 130 9.99 2.32 -10.10
C VAL A 130 8.76 2.61 -10.95
N VAL A 131 7.89 1.62 -11.05
CA VAL A 131 6.51 1.77 -11.54
C VAL A 131 5.56 1.63 -10.36
N LEU A 132 4.76 2.65 -10.09
CA LEU A 132 3.71 2.63 -9.08
C LEU A 132 2.36 2.34 -9.74
N ILE A 133 1.69 1.27 -9.33
CA ILE A 133 0.32 0.98 -9.72
C ILE A 133 -0.59 1.43 -8.57
N ASP A 134 -1.46 2.41 -8.80
CA ASP A 134 -2.30 3.00 -7.76
C ASP A 134 -3.64 3.49 -8.35
N ASP A 135 -4.69 3.49 -7.54
CA ASP A 135 -5.99 4.07 -7.92
C ASP A 135 -6.02 5.60 -7.79
N ARG A 136 -5.07 6.17 -7.06
CA ARG A 136 -4.90 7.61 -6.91
C ARG A 136 -3.91 8.15 -7.95
N ILE A 137 -4.08 9.43 -8.27
CA ILE A 137 -3.13 10.18 -9.09
C ILE A 137 -2.37 11.19 -8.24
N ASP A 138 -1.15 11.50 -8.66
CA ASP A 138 -0.40 12.62 -8.12
C ASP A 138 -0.97 13.94 -8.63
N THR A 139 -1.73 14.64 -7.78
CA THR A 139 -2.26 15.98 -8.11
C THR A 139 -1.23 17.09 -7.94
N SER A 140 -0.07 16.80 -7.36
CA SER A 140 1.03 17.77 -7.18
C SER A 140 1.96 17.87 -8.38
N GLY A 141 1.98 16.85 -9.26
CA GLY A 141 2.93 16.70 -10.35
C GLY A 141 4.35 16.38 -9.89
N THR A 142 4.54 16.10 -8.59
CA THR A 142 5.88 15.85 -8.02
C THR A 142 6.42 14.50 -8.45
N TYR A 143 5.57 13.48 -8.52
CA TYR A 143 5.97 12.14 -8.93
C TYR A 143 6.52 12.11 -10.36
N GLU A 144 5.77 12.70 -11.30
CA GLU A 144 6.21 12.83 -12.70
C GLU A 144 7.52 13.64 -12.81
N LYS A 145 7.60 14.78 -12.08
CA LYS A 145 8.80 15.62 -12.05
C LYS A 145 10.03 14.87 -11.53
N GLN A 146 9.87 13.98 -10.56
CA GLN A 146 10.93 13.13 -10.02
C GLN A 146 11.23 11.90 -10.90
N GLY A 147 10.38 11.62 -11.87
CA GLY A 147 10.57 10.53 -12.82
C GLY A 147 9.93 9.21 -12.39
N PHE A 148 9.00 9.24 -11.44
CA PHE A 148 8.16 8.09 -11.13
C PHE A 148 7.23 7.79 -12.30
N ASP A 149 7.11 6.54 -12.66
CA ASP A 149 6.08 6.07 -13.58
C ASP A 149 4.86 5.60 -12.78
N ILE A 150 3.71 6.27 -12.97
CA ILE A 150 2.45 5.93 -12.27
C ILE A 150 1.46 5.36 -13.28
N LEU A 151 1.09 4.11 -13.06
CA LEU A 151 0.00 3.45 -13.76
C LEU A 151 -1.28 3.55 -12.92
N GLN A 152 -2.09 4.57 -13.20
CA GLN A 152 -3.38 4.73 -12.51
C GLN A 152 -4.31 3.58 -12.88
N VAL A 153 -5.02 3.02 -11.89
CA VAL A 153 -6.01 1.95 -12.07
C VAL A 153 -7.41 2.42 -11.72
N PHE A 154 -8.40 1.93 -12.48
CA PHE A 154 -9.82 2.31 -12.35
C PHE A 154 -10.70 1.13 -11.89
N GLY A 155 -10.10 0.12 -11.29
CA GLY A 155 -10.79 -1.03 -10.74
C GLY A 155 -10.03 -2.34 -10.91
N PRO A 156 -10.60 -3.46 -10.43
CA PRO A 156 -9.93 -4.75 -10.41
C PRO A 156 -9.46 -5.25 -11.78
N ASP A 157 -10.32 -5.16 -12.80
CA ASP A 157 -9.99 -5.65 -14.15
C ASP A 157 -8.86 -4.83 -14.81
N ASP A 158 -8.87 -3.50 -14.60
CA ASP A 158 -7.82 -2.62 -15.08
C ASP A 158 -6.49 -2.89 -14.36
N PHE A 159 -6.54 -3.14 -13.06
CA PHE A 159 -5.35 -3.53 -12.28
C PHE A 159 -4.72 -4.82 -12.82
N VAL A 160 -5.53 -5.86 -13.00
CA VAL A 160 -5.07 -7.14 -13.59
C VAL A 160 -4.53 -6.94 -15.00
N GLY A 161 -5.20 -6.12 -15.83
CA GLY A 161 -4.75 -5.76 -17.17
C GLY A 161 -3.36 -5.12 -17.18
N LYS A 162 -3.10 -4.18 -16.28
CA LYS A 162 -1.79 -3.53 -16.14
C LYS A 162 -0.70 -4.48 -15.64
N LEU A 163 -1.03 -5.36 -14.69
CA LEU A 163 -0.10 -6.41 -14.26
C LEU A 163 0.29 -7.34 -15.42
N LYS A 164 -0.68 -7.75 -16.26
CA LYS A 164 -0.41 -8.56 -17.45
C LYS A 164 0.49 -7.84 -18.46
N GLN A 165 0.28 -6.55 -18.67
CA GLN A 165 1.13 -5.73 -19.54
C GLN A 165 2.57 -5.68 -19.04
N LEU A 166 2.77 -5.47 -17.74
CA LEU A 166 4.10 -5.45 -17.13
C LEU A 166 4.77 -6.83 -17.20
N ALA A 167 4.05 -7.91 -16.91
CA ALA A 167 4.57 -9.26 -16.97
C ALA A 167 4.98 -9.64 -18.40
N GLY A 168 4.14 -9.32 -19.42
CA GLY A 168 4.43 -9.54 -20.82
C GLY A 168 5.54 -8.64 -21.39
N GLY A 169 5.68 -7.41 -20.89
CA GLY A 169 6.72 -6.46 -21.27
C GLY A 169 8.09 -6.74 -20.67
N ALA A 170 8.15 -7.38 -19.50
CA ALA A 170 9.41 -7.74 -18.83
C ALA A 170 10.27 -8.73 -19.63
N THR A 171 9.67 -9.43 -20.59
CA THR A 171 10.42 -10.31 -21.53
C THR A 171 11.20 -9.55 -22.61
N GLY A 172 11.03 -8.23 -22.72
CA GLY A 172 11.64 -7.37 -23.74
C GLY A 172 12.58 -6.27 -23.24
N ILE A 173 12.69 -6.05 -21.93
CA ILE A 173 13.63 -5.08 -21.38
C ILE A 173 14.99 -5.76 -21.19
N GLY A 174 15.78 -5.80 -22.26
CA GLY A 174 17.18 -6.12 -22.19
C GLY A 174 17.87 -5.09 -21.30
N ILE A 175 18.42 -5.56 -20.19
CA ILE A 175 19.34 -4.79 -19.36
C ILE A 175 20.54 -4.44 -20.21
N GLY A 176 20.62 -3.18 -20.67
CA GLY A 176 21.78 -2.60 -21.30
C GLY A 176 22.63 -1.87 -20.27
#